data_242dd8b5264bee7e9642e66ae7e08c62
#
_entry.id   242dd8b5264bee7e9642e66ae7e08c62
#
_cell.length_a   1.000
_cell.length_b   1.000
_cell.length_c   1.000
_cell.angle_alpha   90.00
_cell.angle_beta   90.00
_cell.angle_gamma   90.00
#
_symmetry.space_group_name_H-M   'P 1'
#
loop_
_entity.id
_entity.type
_entity.pdbx_description
1 polymer ?
#
loop_
_entity_poly.entity_id
_entity_poly.type
_entity_poly.pdbx_seq_one_letter_code
_entity_poly.pdbx_strand_id
1 'polypeptide(L)'
;MKTGKLIVFSAPSGSGKTTLVHYLLSQSLPLGFSISATSRTPRANEQNGVDYHFLSAEQFQTKIKVDEFLEYEEVYEKLYYGTLYSEIQQLWKQEKHILFDIDVKGGMTIKQKYPSNTLAVFVQPPSIDILEERLRSRGTDSKEKIEERVKKATLEMEFASKFDYILINDDLEIAKKEALQIVSDFIES
;
A
#
# COMPACT_ATOMS: atom_id res chain seq x y z
N MET A 1 -20.35 -15.07 -6.06
CA MET A 1 -19.45 -14.16 -6.80
C MET A 1 -18.05 -14.71 -6.69
N LYS A 2 -17.30 -14.77 -7.81
CA LYS A 2 -15.85 -15.07 -7.71
C LYS A 2 -15.19 -13.91 -6.97
N THR A 3 -14.52 -14.18 -5.86
CA THR A 3 -13.68 -13.21 -5.19
C THR A 3 -12.41 -13.04 -6.03
N GLY A 4 -12.13 -11.81 -6.46
CA GLY A 4 -10.84 -11.48 -7.12
C GLY A 4 -9.69 -11.64 -6.13
N LYS A 5 -8.46 -11.80 -6.64
CA LYS A 5 -7.24 -11.88 -5.84
C LYS A 5 -6.88 -10.50 -5.25
N LEU A 6 -6.11 -10.51 -4.18
CA LEU A 6 -5.64 -9.35 -3.45
C LEU A 6 -4.12 -9.24 -3.65
N ILE A 7 -3.64 -8.12 -4.15
CA ILE A 7 -2.23 -7.85 -4.41
C ILE A 7 -1.80 -6.67 -3.55
N VAL A 8 -0.98 -6.93 -2.56
CA VAL A 8 -0.51 -5.94 -1.59
C VAL A 8 0.91 -5.55 -1.91
N PHE A 9 1.13 -4.28 -2.15
CA PHE A 9 2.47 -3.68 -2.20
C PHE A 9 2.69 -2.88 -0.92
N SER A 10 3.73 -3.22 -0.18
CA SER A 10 4.17 -2.50 1.01
C SER A 10 5.65 -2.16 0.91
N ALA A 11 6.05 -1.04 1.48
CA ALA A 11 7.42 -0.58 1.41
C ALA A 11 7.70 0.54 2.41
N PRO A 12 8.94 0.74 2.80
CA PRO A 12 9.37 1.98 3.42
C PRO A 12 9.15 3.19 2.52
N SER A 13 8.92 4.34 3.15
CA SER A 13 8.78 5.60 2.41
C SER A 13 10.06 5.90 1.61
N GLY A 14 9.95 6.12 0.31
CA GLY A 14 11.11 6.36 -0.56
C GLY A 14 11.54 5.15 -1.41
N SER A 15 10.99 3.96 -1.19
CA SER A 15 11.34 2.75 -1.93
C SER A 15 10.82 2.70 -3.37
N GLY A 16 9.94 3.63 -3.80
CA GLY A 16 9.38 3.66 -5.14
C GLY A 16 8.10 2.84 -5.33
N LYS A 17 7.46 2.36 -4.25
CA LYS A 17 6.23 1.57 -4.23
C LYS A 17 5.12 2.17 -5.12
N THR A 18 4.75 3.42 -4.90
CA THR A 18 3.66 4.10 -5.63
C THR A 18 3.94 4.15 -7.15
N THR A 19 5.20 4.31 -7.55
CA THR A 19 5.59 4.27 -8.98
C THR A 19 5.32 2.90 -9.59
N LEU A 20 5.64 1.81 -8.88
CA LEU A 20 5.36 0.45 -9.34
C LEU A 20 3.86 0.15 -9.37
N VAL A 21 3.11 0.59 -8.36
CA VAL A 21 1.65 0.45 -8.31
C VAL A 21 0.99 1.16 -9.48
N HIS A 22 1.35 2.42 -9.78
CA HIS A 22 0.82 3.14 -10.93
C HIS A 22 1.21 2.49 -12.26
N TYR A 23 2.43 1.96 -12.37
CA TYR A 23 2.84 1.20 -13.54
C TYR A 23 1.95 -0.04 -13.74
N LEU A 24 1.71 -0.84 -12.72
CA LEU A 24 0.83 -2.02 -12.79
C LEU A 24 -0.60 -1.66 -13.20
N LEU A 25 -1.15 -0.56 -12.65
CA LEU A 25 -2.48 -0.08 -13.02
C LEU A 25 -2.59 0.41 -14.47
N SER A 26 -1.46 0.81 -15.08
CA SER A 26 -1.40 1.21 -16.49
C SER A 26 -1.31 0.01 -17.45
N GLN A 27 -1.11 -1.20 -16.95
CA GLN A 27 -1.02 -2.41 -17.76
C GLN A 27 -2.41 -2.98 -18.07
N SER A 28 -2.50 -3.82 -19.12
CA SER A 28 -3.75 -4.49 -19.51
C SER A 28 -4.06 -5.69 -18.58
N LEU A 29 -4.07 -5.46 -17.26
CA LEU A 29 -4.46 -6.43 -16.25
C LEU A 29 -5.81 -6.05 -15.65
N PRO A 30 -6.65 -7.04 -15.25
CA PRO A 30 -7.94 -6.77 -14.62
C PRO A 30 -7.78 -6.28 -13.17
N LEU A 31 -6.97 -5.25 -12.95
CA LEU A 31 -6.69 -4.66 -11.65
C LEU A 31 -7.63 -3.49 -11.34
N GLY A 32 -7.99 -3.36 -10.07
CA GLY A 32 -8.62 -2.19 -9.49
C GLY A 32 -7.79 -1.68 -8.31
N PHE A 33 -7.60 -0.38 -8.21
CA PHE A 33 -6.89 0.22 -7.09
C PHE A 33 -7.82 0.38 -5.88
N SER A 34 -7.38 -0.08 -4.71
CA SER A 34 -8.10 0.12 -3.46
C SER A 34 -7.84 1.50 -2.90
N ILE A 35 -8.88 2.33 -2.86
CA ILE A 35 -8.82 3.66 -2.26
C ILE A 35 -8.95 3.52 -0.74
N SER A 36 -7.89 3.88 -0.01
CA SER A 36 -7.88 3.83 1.46
C SER A 36 -8.76 4.93 2.07
N ALA A 37 -9.32 4.67 3.24
CA ALA A 37 -9.93 5.69 4.08
C ALA A 37 -8.88 6.30 5.02
N THR A 38 -9.05 7.57 5.37
CA THR A 38 -8.21 8.26 6.35
C THR A 38 -9.00 9.29 7.14
N SER A 39 -8.59 9.53 8.39
CA SER A 39 -9.11 10.63 9.21
C SER A 39 -8.29 11.92 9.09
N ARG A 40 -7.25 11.92 8.25
CA ARG A 40 -6.47 13.10 7.92
C ARG A 40 -7.28 14.10 7.10
N THR A 41 -7.11 15.38 7.35
CA THR A 41 -7.62 16.44 6.48
C THR A 41 -7.06 16.32 5.06
N PRO A 42 -7.87 16.51 4.00
CA PRO A 42 -7.39 16.55 2.62
C PRO A 42 -6.32 17.64 2.43
N ARG A 43 -5.33 17.37 1.60
CA ARG A 43 -4.43 18.40 1.08
C ARG A 43 -5.10 19.17 -0.06
N ALA A 44 -4.54 20.32 -0.44
CA ALA A 44 -5.16 21.25 -1.41
C ALA A 44 -5.58 20.61 -2.76
N ASN A 45 -4.86 19.57 -3.20
CA ASN A 45 -5.11 18.92 -4.51
C ASN A 45 -5.73 17.54 -4.39
N GLU A 46 -6.06 17.07 -3.17
CA GLU A 46 -6.63 15.74 -2.95
C GLU A 46 -8.16 15.78 -3.03
N GLN A 47 -8.75 14.76 -3.63
CA GLN A 47 -10.19 14.62 -3.84
C GLN A 47 -10.73 13.39 -3.10
N ASN A 48 -11.87 13.60 -2.41
CA ASN A 48 -12.57 12.51 -1.74
C ASN A 48 -13.08 11.46 -2.73
N GLY A 49 -12.82 10.18 -2.43
CA GLY A 49 -13.19 9.06 -3.29
C GLY A 49 -12.29 8.86 -4.50
N VAL A 50 -11.19 9.62 -4.60
CA VAL A 50 -10.16 9.48 -5.65
C VAL A 50 -8.81 9.19 -5.01
N ASP A 51 -8.33 10.09 -4.15
CA ASP A 51 -7.05 9.90 -3.44
C ASP A 51 -7.25 9.11 -2.14
N TYR A 52 -8.28 9.47 -1.39
CA TYR A 52 -8.71 8.80 -0.15
C TYR A 52 -10.23 8.95 0.03
N HIS A 53 -10.82 8.07 0.83
CA HIS A 53 -12.10 8.31 1.48
C HIS A 53 -11.84 9.10 2.77
N PHE A 54 -12.02 10.43 2.73
CA PHE A 54 -11.78 11.30 3.87
C PHE A 54 -12.95 11.23 4.86
N LEU A 55 -12.66 10.82 6.09
CA LEU A 55 -13.62 10.68 7.19
C LEU A 55 -13.19 11.59 8.35
N SER A 56 -14.13 11.99 9.24
CA SER A 56 -13.71 12.52 10.52
C SER A 56 -13.17 11.39 11.43
N ALA A 57 -12.41 11.73 12.46
CA ALA A 57 -11.92 10.74 13.43
C ALA A 57 -13.08 9.97 14.08
N GLU A 58 -14.20 10.65 14.40
CA GLU A 58 -15.39 10.04 14.98
C GLU A 58 -16.09 9.10 14.00
N GLN A 59 -16.19 9.50 12.71
CA GLN A 59 -16.73 8.64 11.66
C GLN A 59 -15.87 7.38 11.47
N PHE A 60 -14.54 7.56 11.48
CA PHE A 60 -13.62 6.44 11.36
C PHE A 60 -13.77 5.46 12.52
N GLN A 61 -13.78 5.97 13.77
CA GLN A 61 -13.98 5.17 14.97
C GLN A 61 -15.35 4.46 15.00
N THR A 62 -16.39 5.13 14.50
CA THR A 62 -17.72 4.51 14.39
C THR A 62 -17.68 3.31 13.45
N LYS A 63 -17.02 3.43 12.30
CA LYS A 63 -16.86 2.34 11.34
C LYS A 63 -16.00 1.19 11.90
N ILE A 64 -14.98 1.49 12.71
CA ILE A 64 -14.22 0.44 13.45
C ILE A 64 -15.17 -0.36 14.36
N LYS A 65 -16.01 0.31 15.14
CA LYS A 65 -16.91 -0.35 16.11
C LYS A 65 -17.93 -1.28 15.45
N VAL A 66 -18.29 -1.04 14.20
CA VAL A 66 -19.23 -1.88 13.42
C VAL A 66 -18.52 -2.78 12.42
N ASP A 67 -17.21 -2.96 12.57
CA ASP A 67 -16.36 -3.87 11.76
C ASP A 67 -16.44 -3.64 10.24
N GLU A 68 -16.47 -2.37 9.80
CA GLU A 68 -16.52 -2.01 8.38
C GLU A 68 -15.15 -2.00 7.70
N PHE A 69 -14.04 -2.20 8.44
CA PHE A 69 -12.69 -2.19 7.89
C PHE A 69 -12.11 -3.60 7.68
N LEU A 70 -11.55 -3.83 6.50
CA LEU A 70 -10.70 -4.98 6.23
C LEU A 70 -9.42 -4.94 7.09
N GLU A 71 -8.78 -3.79 7.13
CA GLU A 71 -7.64 -3.47 8.00
C GLU A 71 -7.68 -1.97 8.35
N TYR A 72 -7.09 -1.60 9.45
CA TYR A 72 -6.86 -0.19 9.82
C TYR A 72 -5.68 -0.06 10.78
N GLU A 73 -5.08 1.13 10.82
CA GLU A 73 -4.02 1.50 11.76
C GLU A 73 -4.23 2.92 12.28
N GLU A 74 -4.00 3.10 13.57
CA GLU A 74 -3.83 4.43 14.17
C GLU A 74 -2.33 4.78 14.11
N VAL A 75 -1.96 5.62 13.15
CA VAL A 75 -0.55 5.99 12.89
C VAL A 75 -0.05 7.04 13.90
N TYR A 76 -0.93 7.96 14.29
CA TYR A 76 -0.76 8.93 15.36
C TYR A 76 -2.09 9.10 16.09
N GLU A 77 -2.10 9.72 17.26
CA GLU A 77 -3.34 9.95 18.04
C GLU A 77 -4.44 10.55 17.15
N LYS A 78 -5.55 9.81 17.03
CA LYS A 78 -6.73 10.11 16.19
C LYS A 78 -6.47 10.25 14.70
N LEU A 79 -5.31 9.85 14.23
CA LEU A 79 -4.98 9.79 12.82
C LEU A 79 -4.99 8.34 12.31
N TYR A 80 -6.04 7.99 11.61
CA TYR A 80 -6.30 6.64 11.12
C TYR A 80 -6.12 6.53 9.61
N TYR A 81 -5.68 5.35 9.17
CA TYR A 81 -5.75 4.87 7.79
C TYR A 81 -6.33 3.47 7.80
N GLY A 82 -7.01 3.08 6.71
CA GLY A 82 -7.55 1.72 6.60
C GLY A 82 -8.30 1.49 5.30
N THR A 83 -8.62 0.24 5.06
CA THR A 83 -9.33 -0.22 3.86
C THR A 83 -10.75 -0.66 4.23
N LEU A 84 -11.75 -0.06 3.60
CA LEU A 84 -13.16 -0.40 3.83
C LEU A 84 -13.54 -1.70 3.09
N TYR A 85 -14.33 -2.58 3.72
CA TYR A 85 -14.91 -3.75 3.04
C TYR A 85 -15.77 -3.36 1.85
N SER A 86 -16.48 -2.22 1.90
CA SER A 86 -17.28 -1.73 0.79
C SER A 86 -16.47 -1.47 -0.48
N GLU A 87 -15.24 -0.96 -0.34
CA GLU A 87 -14.30 -0.75 -1.46
C GLU A 87 -13.95 -2.09 -2.12
N ILE A 88 -13.58 -3.08 -1.31
CA ILE A 88 -13.26 -4.43 -1.78
C ILE A 88 -14.43 -5.07 -2.53
N GLN A 89 -15.62 -4.99 -1.95
CA GLN A 89 -16.84 -5.54 -2.55
C GLN A 89 -17.19 -4.86 -3.87
N GLN A 90 -17.00 -3.55 -3.97
CA GLN A 90 -17.24 -2.80 -5.19
C GLN A 90 -16.30 -3.24 -6.32
N LEU A 91 -15.00 -3.39 -6.04
CA LEU A 91 -14.02 -3.84 -7.03
C LEU A 91 -14.26 -5.30 -7.45
N TRP A 92 -14.62 -6.19 -6.52
CA TRP A 92 -14.98 -7.57 -6.87
C TRP A 92 -16.25 -7.68 -7.72
N LYS A 93 -17.25 -6.80 -7.51
CA LYS A 93 -18.43 -6.72 -8.38
C LYS A 93 -18.10 -6.32 -9.81
N GLN A 94 -16.99 -5.59 -10.01
CA GLN A 94 -16.44 -5.22 -11.32
C GLN A 94 -15.49 -6.28 -11.89
N GLU A 95 -15.43 -7.48 -11.28
CA GLU A 95 -14.54 -8.58 -11.66
C GLU A 95 -13.06 -8.21 -11.65
N LYS A 96 -12.66 -7.25 -10.77
CA LYS A 96 -11.27 -6.81 -10.61
C LYS A 96 -10.54 -7.61 -9.54
N HIS A 97 -9.26 -7.86 -9.76
CA HIS A 97 -8.29 -8.13 -8.70
C HIS A 97 -7.90 -6.82 -8.04
N ILE A 98 -7.60 -6.83 -6.76
CA ILE A 98 -7.44 -5.60 -6.00
C ILE A 98 -5.97 -5.33 -5.71
N LEU A 99 -5.47 -4.17 -6.12
CA LEU A 99 -4.12 -3.70 -5.87
C LEU A 99 -4.13 -2.67 -4.74
N PHE A 100 -3.31 -2.93 -3.71
CA PHE A 100 -3.17 -2.07 -2.53
C PHE A 100 -1.81 -1.40 -2.50
N ASP A 101 -1.81 -0.12 -2.16
CA ASP A 101 -0.62 0.69 -1.79
C ASP A 101 -0.74 1.06 -0.32
N ILE A 102 -0.36 0.16 0.59
CA ILE A 102 -0.54 0.30 2.04
C ILE A 102 0.77 0.05 2.80
N ASP A 103 0.74 0.37 4.09
CA ASP A 103 1.88 0.12 4.96
C ASP A 103 2.07 -1.38 5.26
N VAL A 104 3.16 -1.68 5.96
CA VAL A 104 3.58 -3.05 6.26
C VAL A 104 2.57 -3.78 7.15
N LYS A 105 2.00 -3.11 8.16
CA LYS A 105 1.08 -3.74 9.11
C LYS A 105 -0.28 -4.03 8.46
N GLY A 106 -0.80 -3.07 7.69
CA GLY A 106 -2.02 -3.25 6.91
C GLY A 106 -1.87 -4.41 5.93
N GLY A 107 -0.73 -4.47 5.21
CA GLY A 107 -0.43 -5.57 4.29
C GLY A 107 -0.42 -6.92 4.96
N MET A 108 0.23 -7.04 6.11
CA MET A 108 0.26 -8.28 6.90
C MET A 108 -1.13 -8.67 7.41
N THR A 109 -1.96 -7.70 7.81
CA THR A 109 -3.33 -7.96 8.24
C THR A 109 -4.17 -8.54 7.12
N ILE A 110 -4.07 -8.00 5.89
CA ILE A 110 -4.76 -8.54 4.71
C ILE A 110 -4.28 -9.97 4.42
N LYS A 111 -2.96 -10.19 4.42
CA LYS A 111 -2.38 -11.52 4.20
C LYS A 111 -2.86 -12.56 5.21
N GLN A 112 -2.98 -12.19 6.48
CA GLN A 112 -3.49 -13.07 7.53
C GLN A 112 -4.98 -13.41 7.35
N LYS A 113 -5.80 -12.43 6.94
CA LYS A 113 -7.24 -12.64 6.71
C LYS A 113 -7.53 -13.47 5.43
N TYR A 114 -6.70 -13.33 4.41
CA TYR A 114 -6.87 -13.99 3.09
C TYR A 114 -5.58 -14.67 2.62
N PRO A 115 -5.03 -15.66 3.37
CA PRO A 115 -3.69 -16.19 3.13
C PRO A 115 -3.50 -16.82 1.75
N SER A 116 -4.51 -17.52 1.23
CA SER A 116 -4.45 -18.18 -0.08
C SER A 116 -4.83 -17.28 -1.25
N ASN A 117 -5.46 -16.14 -0.99
CA ASN A 117 -5.97 -15.23 -2.01
C ASN A 117 -5.18 -13.91 -2.09
N THR A 118 -4.09 -13.80 -1.32
CA THR A 118 -3.27 -12.59 -1.23
C THR A 118 -1.84 -12.87 -1.65
N LEU A 119 -1.32 -12.07 -2.58
CA LEU A 119 0.11 -11.90 -2.85
C LEU A 119 0.59 -10.66 -2.10
N ALA A 120 1.48 -10.83 -1.15
CA ALA A 120 2.09 -9.73 -0.40
C ALA A 120 3.53 -9.49 -0.91
N VAL A 121 3.76 -8.32 -1.51
CA VAL A 121 5.04 -7.88 -2.09
C VAL A 121 5.63 -6.77 -1.23
N PHE A 122 6.86 -6.99 -0.77
CA PHE A 122 7.64 -5.95 -0.09
C PHE A 122 8.59 -5.30 -1.10
N VAL A 123 8.41 -4.00 -1.36
CA VAL A 123 9.31 -3.24 -2.25
C VAL A 123 10.48 -2.70 -1.42
N GLN A 124 11.64 -3.29 -1.64
CA GLN A 124 12.84 -3.01 -0.88
C GLN A 124 13.77 -2.07 -1.66
N PRO A 125 14.28 -0.98 -1.07
CA PRO A 125 15.37 -0.21 -1.64
C PRO A 125 16.66 -1.05 -1.60
N PRO A 126 17.66 -0.80 -2.45
CA PRO A 126 18.92 -1.56 -2.44
C PRO A 126 19.69 -1.40 -1.11
N SER A 127 19.60 -0.22 -0.48
CA SER A 127 20.15 0.04 0.85
C SER A 127 19.40 1.18 1.54
N ILE A 128 19.62 1.33 2.85
CA ILE A 128 19.12 2.48 3.64
C ILE A 128 19.76 3.79 3.15
N ASP A 129 21.03 3.78 2.75
CA ASP A 129 21.72 4.98 2.26
C ASP A 129 21.09 5.47 0.95
N ILE A 130 20.79 4.58 0.02
CA ILE A 130 20.07 4.93 -1.23
C ILE A 130 18.66 5.43 -0.94
N LEU A 131 17.97 4.85 0.04
CA LEU A 131 16.65 5.34 0.45
C LEU A 131 16.74 6.76 1.02
N GLU A 132 17.73 7.05 1.87
CA GLU A 132 17.96 8.39 2.42
C GLU A 132 18.28 9.40 1.31
N GLU A 133 19.13 9.03 0.35
CA GLU A 133 19.44 9.86 -0.82
C GLU A 133 18.18 10.18 -1.64
N ARG A 134 17.33 9.18 -1.89
CA ARG A 134 16.04 9.36 -2.58
C ARG A 134 15.09 10.28 -1.81
N LEU A 135 15.05 10.21 -0.49
CA LEU A 135 14.25 11.11 0.33
C LEU A 135 14.78 12.55 0.28
N ARG A 136 16.10 12.74 0.34
CA ARG A 136 16.75 14.05 0.24
C ARG A 136 16.54 14.70 -1.12
N SER A 137 16.65 13.94 -2.21
CA SER A 137 16.51 14.44 -3.58
C SER A 137 15.11 14.96 -3.91
N ARG A 138 14.08 14.51 -3.18
CA ARG A 138 12.69 15.03 -3.33
C ARG A 138 12.53 16.49 -2.88
N GLY A 139 13.39 16.98 -1.98
CA GLY A 139 13.39 18.36 -1.51
C GLY A 139 12.14 18.83 -0.75
N THR A 140 11.27 17.91 -0.34
CA THR A 140 9.96 18.22 0.27
C THR A 140 9.97 18.15 1.78
N ASP A 141 10.98 17.53 2.38
CA ASP A 141 11.06 17.26 3.82
C ASP A 141 12.25 17.98 4.46
N SER A 142 12.13 18.39 5.73
CA SER A 142 13.24 18.89 6.52
C SER A 142 14.22 17.75 6.86
N LYS A 143 15.44 18.11 7.29
CA LYS A 143 16.48 17.14 7.67
C LYS A 143 15.99 16.23 8.80
N GLU A 144 15.36 16.78 9.82
CA GLU A 144 14.81 16.05 10.97
C GLU A 144 13.76 15.03 10.53
N LYS A 145 12.90 15.43 9.60
CA LYS A 145 11.84 14.56 9.06
C LYS A 145 12.42 13.43 8.21
N ILE A 146 13.50 13.67 7.48
CA ILE A 146 14.21 12.62 6.74
C ILE A 146 14.81 11.61 7.72
N GLU A 147 15.47 12.06 8.78
CA GLU A 147 16.02 11.18 9.82
C GLU A 147 14.94 10.31 10.49
N GLU A 148 13.77 10.90 10.79
CA GLU A 148 12.63 10.15 11.30
C GLU A 148 12.15 9.07 10.32
N ARG A 149 12.04 9.42 9.03
CA ARG A 149 11.65 8.48 7.97
C ARG A 149 12.65 7.34 7.77
N VAL A 150 13.94 7.64 7.83
CA VAL A 150 15.02 6.63 7.74
C VAL A 150 14.96 5.67 8.92
N LYS A 151 14.77 6.16 10.15
CA LYS A 151 14.58 5.31 11.33
C LYS A 151 13.35 4.40 11.16
N LYS A 152 12.22 4.96 10.71
CA LYS A 152 11.01 4.18 10.45
C LYS A 152 11.25 3.13 9.37
N ALA A 153 11.94 3.49 8.28
CA ALA A 153 12.27 2.58 7.19
C ALA A 153 13.12 1.39 7.66
N THR A 154 14.09 1.62 8.54
CA THR A 154 14.92 0.55 9.12
C THR A 154 14.05 -0.47 9.88
N LEU A 155 13.07 0.00 10.66
CA LEU A 155 12.12 -0.89 11.36
C LEU A 155 11.20 -1.62 10.38
N GLU A 156 10.72 -0.94 9.33
CA GLU A 156 9.85 -1.55 8.32
C GLU A 156 10.58 -2.64 7.51
N MET A 157 11.89 -2.50 7.28
CA MET A 157 12.73 -3.51 6.61
C MET A 157 12.78 -4.86 7.37
N GLU A 158 12.63 -4.86 8.70
CA GLU A 158 12.59 -6.09 9.50
C GLU A 158 11.38 -6.97 9.15
N PHE A 159 10.34 -6.39 8.58
CA PHE A 159 9.14 -7.12 8.16
C PHE A 159 9.27 -7.77 6.77
N ALA A 160 10.30 -7.46 6.00
CA ALA A 160 10.46 -7.94 4.62
C ALA A 160 10.32 -9.46 4.51
N SER A 161 10.92 -10.21 5.44
CA SER A 161 10.87 -11.69 5.47
C SER A 161 9.48 -12.28 5.73
N LYS A 162 8.50 -11.48 6.10
CA LYS A 162 7.10 -11.91 6.32
C LYS A 162 6.22 -11.81 5.08
N PHE A 163 6.74 -11.22 4.01
CA PHE A 163 6.06 -11.07 2.72
C PHE A 163 6.33 -12.28 1.82
N ASP A 164 5.44 -12.56 0.89
CA ASP A 164 5.59 -13.66 -0.06
C ASP A 164 6.72 -13.40 -1.05
N TYR A 165 6.96 -12.12 -1.36
CA TYR A 165 7.97 -11.70 -2.33
C TYR A 165 8.68 -10.42 -1.89
N ILE A 166 10.01 -10.39 -2.01
CA ILE A 166 10.82 -9.19 -1.80
C ILE A 166 11.29 -8.70 -3.17
N LEU A 167 10.75 -7.57 -3.62
CA LEU A 167 11.11 -6.92 -4.86
C LEU A 167 12.14 -5.82 -4.59
N ILE A 168 13.36 -6.00 -5.06
CA ILE A 168 14.44 -5.00 -4.88
C ILE A 168 14.30 -3.94 -5.98
N ASN A 169 14.01 -2.70 -5.59
CA ASN A 169 13.90 -1.58 -6.50
C ASN A 169 15.22 -0.79 -6.56
N ASP A 170 16.21 -1.37 -7.21
CA ASP A 170 17.46 -0.71 -7.56
C ASP A 170 17.34 0.01 -8.93
N ASP A 171 17.09 -0.75 -9.98
CA ASP A 171 16.71 -0.24 -11.30
C ASP A 171 15.20 -0.31 -11.48
N LEU A 172 14.58 0.83 -11.76
CA LEU A 172 13.13 0.94 -11.86
C LEU A 172 12.54 0.12 -13.02
N GLU A 173 13.22 0.05 -14.15
CA GLU A 173 12.70 -0.67 -15.33
C GLU A 173 12.79 -2.19 -15.13
N ILE A 174 13.81 -2.66 -14.42
CA ILE A 174 13.91 -4.07 -14.00
C ILE A 174 12.80 -4.37 -12.99
N ALA A 175 12.66 -3.52 -11.96
CA ALA A 175 11.63 -3.70 -10.93
C ALA A 175 10.20 -3.67 -11.48
N LYS A 176 9.91 -2.86 -12.51
CA LYS A 176 8.62 -2.84 -13.21
C LYS A 176 8.33 -4.17 -13.91
N LYS A 177 9.31 -4.72 -14.65
CA LYS A 177 9.14 -5.99 -15.35
C LYS A 177 8.91 -7.13 -14.37
N GLU A 178 9.69 -7.16 -13.30
CA GLU A 178 9.56 -8.14 -12.22
C GLU A 178 8.19 -8.04 -11.52
N ALA A 179 7.75 -6.82 -11.16
CA ALA A 179 6.43 -6.59 -10.58
C ALA A 179 5.30 -7.07 -11.49
N LEU A 180 5.40 -6.79 -12.80
CA LEU A 180 4.40 -7.24 -13.77
C LEU A 180 4.35 -8.77 -13.86
N GLN A 181 5.52 -9.43 -13.90
CA GLN A 181 5.59 -10.88 -14.00
C GLN A 181 4.96 -11.58 -12.79
N ILE A 182 5.38 -11.20 -11.56
CA ILE A 182 4.88 -11.84 -10.34
C ILE A 182 3.38 -11.62 -10.13
N VAL A 183 2.87 -10.43 -10.50
CA VAL A 183 1.43 -10.12 -10.41
C VAL A 183 0.65 -10.92 -11.46
N SER A 184 1.14 -11.00 -12.70
CA SER A 184 0.49 -11.78 -13.76
C SER A 184 0.42 -13.27 -13.40
N ASP A 185 1.54 -13.86 -12.98
CA ASP A 185 1.60 -15.27 -12.57
C ASP A 185 0.65 -15.57 -11.41
N PHE A 186 0.56 -14.64 -10.45
CA PHE A 186 -0.37 -14.80 -9.33
C PHE A 186 -1.83 -14.68 -9.77
N ILE A 187 -2.17 -13.80 -10.68
CA ILE A 187 -3.55 -13.65 -11.17
C ILE A 187 -4.00 -14.91 -11.93
N GLU A 188 -3.11 -15.54 -12.68
CA GLU A 188 -3.39 -16.72 -13.51
C GLU A 188 -3.44 -18.03 -12.70
N SER A 189 -2.81 -18.10 -11.52
CA SER A 189 -2.81 -19.27 -10.64
C SER A 189 -4.16 -19.48 -9.95
#